data_85ef70bbe23fa82c2ceb17222f7bafc7
#
_entry.id   85ef70bbe23fa82c2ceb17222f7bafc7
#
_cell.length_a   1.000
_cell.length_b   1.000
_cell.length_c   1.000
_cell.angle_alpha   90.00
_cell.angle_beta   90.00
_cell.angle_gamma   90.00
#
_symmetry.space_group_name_H-M   'P 1'
#
loop_
_entity.id
_entity.type
_entity.pdbx_description
1 polymer ?
#
loop_
_entity_poly.entity_id
_entity_poly.type
_entity_poly.pdbx_seq_one_letter_code
_entity_poly.pdbx_strand_id
1 'polypeptide(L)'
;VRHEKCSKETIGLAESIGRKMGKETILVNDVPGFATSRLGVILGNEAIKMLSQGVASASDIDTAMKLGYKHPMGPLELSDLVGLDVRRDILNSLAESFNDESYRPHRLLENLVSEGSLGRKTNKGIYIWGENGKMERNDLPK
;
A
#
# COMPACT_ATOMS: atom_id res chain seq x y z
N VAL A 1 16.34 9.07 -0.95
CA VAL A 1 16.16 9.54 0.44
C VAL A 1 17.42 10.27 0.86
N ARG A 2 17.28 11.45 1.45
CA ARG A 2 18.42 12.20 1.99
C ARG A 2 18.37 12.21 3.52
N HIS A 3 19.49 11.94 4.13
CA HIS A 3 19.75 12.28 5.52
C HIS A 3 20.11 13.76 5.66
N GLU A 4 19.82 14.40 6.78
CA GLU A 4 20.12 15.83 7.03
C GLU A 4 21.59 16.20 6.84
N LYS A 5 22.51 15.26 7.07
CA LYS A 5 23.98 15.44 6.92
C LYS A 5 24.49 15.23 5.49
N CYS A 6 23.60 14.91 4.51
CA CYS A 6 24.05 14.75 3.12
C CYS A 6 24.44 16.10 2.52
N SER A 7 25.64 16.16 1.91
CA SER A 7 26.06 17.36 1.18
C SER A 7 25.24 17.57 -0.10
N LYS A 8 25.17 18.81 -0.57
CA LYS A 8 24.52 19.13 -1.86
C LYS A 8 25.18 18.40 -3.03
N GLU A 9 26.49 18.20 -2.98
CA GLU A 9 27.27 17.48 -3.99
C GLU A 9 26.85 16.00 -4.04
N THR A 10 26.73 15.34 -2.89
CA THR A 10 26.27 13.96 -2.80
C THR A 10 24.86 13.79 -3.37
N ILE A 11 23.96 14.72 -3.06
CA ILE A 11 22.58 14.72 -3.57
C ILE A 11 22.61 14.87 -5.10
N GLY A 12 23.33 15.86 -5.63
CA GLY A 12 23.44 16.11 -7.07
C GLY A 12 24.07 14.93 -7.83
N LEU A 13 25.07 14.26 -7.22
CA LEU A 13 25.66 13.05 -7.79
C LEU A 13 24.66 11.91 -7.87
N ALA A 14 23.93 11.65 -6.79
CA ALA A 14 22.89 10.59 -6.74
C ALA A 14 21.79 10.82 -7.79
N GLU A 15 21.29 12.04 -7.90
CA GLU A 15 20.29 12.41 -8.93
C GLU A 15 20.85 12.25 -10.35
N SER A 16 22.12 12.64 -10.57
CA SER A 16 22.78 12.50 -11.88
C SER A 16 22.89 11.02 -12.27
N ILE A 17 23.29 10.16 -11.32
CA ILE A 17 23.35 8.71 -11.55
C ILE A 17 21.96 8.16 -11.87
N GLY A 18 20.94 8.51 -11.11
CA GLY A 18 19.57 8.10 -11.37
C GLY A 18 19.09 8.46 -12.78
N ARG A 19 19.34 9.70 -13.21
CA ARG A 19 19.03 10.14 -14.58
C ARG A 19 19.82 9.37 -15.64
N LYS A 20 21.10 9.10 -15.42
CA LYS A 20 21.92 8.29 -16.35
C LYS A 20 21.40 6.84 -16.47
N MET A 21 20.78 6.33 -15.43
CA MET A 21 20.10 5.01 -15.43
C MET A 21 18.70 5.06 -16.07
N GLY A 22 18.30 6.18 -16.66
CA GLY A 22 16.97 6.35 -17.27
C GLY A 22 15.83 6.44 -16.25
N LYS A 23 16.13 6.80 -14.99
CA LYS A 23 15.12 6.95 -13.93
C LYS A 23 14.78 8.43 -13.72
N GLU A 24 13.51 8.67 -13.47
CA GLU A 24 13.09 9.93 -12.89
C GLU A 24 13.33 9.88 -11.37
N THR A 25 13.94 10.95 -10.85
CA THR A 25 14.36 10.98 -9.44
C THR A 25 13.54 12.00 -8.67
N ILE A 26 13.15 11.62 -7.45
CA ILE A 26 12.57 12.52 -6.45
C ILE A 26 13.47 12.57 -5.23
N LEU A 27 13.53 13.73 -4.59
CA LEU A 27 14.26 13.91 -3.35
C LEU A 27 13.29 13.94 -2.18
N VAL A 28 13.44 13.00 -1.24
CA VAL A 28 12.64 12.92 -0.02
C VAL A 28 13.52 12.89 1.22
N ASN A 29 13.05 13.45 2.31
CA ASN A 29 13.73 13.37 3.60
C ASN A 29 13.62 11.97 4.19
N ASP A 30 14.56 11.64 5.08
CA ASP A 30 14.56 10.36 5.80
C ASP A 30 13.55 10.44 6.95
N VAL A 31 12.30 10.11 6.61
CA VAL A 31 11.17 10.06 7.56
C VAL A 31 10.43 8.73 7.38
N PRO A 32 9.76 8.20 8.42
CA PRO A 32 9.04 6.94 8.34
C PRO A 32 8.06 6.88 7.15
N GLY A 33 8.16 5.80 6.37
CA GLY A 33 7.33 5.57 5.18
C GLY A 33 7.68 6.41 3.95
N PHE A 34 8.66 7.28 4.04
CA PHE A 34 9.07 8.17 2.95
C PHE A 34 7.86 8.87 2.28
N ALA A 35 7.73 8.80 0.95
CA ALA A 35 6.59 9.34 0.22
C ALA A 35 5.63 8.23 -0.23
N THR A 36 6.11 7.31 -1.07
CA THR A 36 5.26 6.29 -1.72
C THR A 36 4.73 5.24 -0.77
N SER A 37 5.56 4.74 0.16
CA SER A 37 5.13 3.72 1.11
C SER A 37 4.04 4.25 2.04
N ARG A 38 4.23 5.46 2.60
CA ARG A 38 3.25 6.08 3.48
C ARG A 38 1.91 6.31 2.78
N LEU A 39 1.92 6.95 1.61
CA LEU A 39 0.69 7.19 0.84
C LEU A 39 0.02 5.88 0.41
N GLY A 40 0.80 4.92 -0.05
CA GLY A 40 0.27 3.64 -0.54
C GLY A 40 -0.38 2.80 0.57
N VAL A 41 0.21 2.74 1.78
CA VAL A 41 -0.38 1.96 2.88
C VAL A 41 -1.61 2.64 3.47
N ILE A 42 -1.64 3.99 3.58
CA ILE A 42 -2.80 4.74 4.06
C ILE A 42 -3.98 4.58 3.09
N LEU A 43 -3.74 4.76 1.78
CA LEU A 43 -4.77 4.57 0.77
C LEU A 43 -5.33 3.15 0.79
N GLY A 44 -4.47 2.13 0.93
CA GLY A 44 -4.89 0.74 1.06
C GLY A 44 -5.70 0.48 2.33
N ASN A 45 -5.28 1.05 3.46
CA ASN A 45 -6.01 0.90 4.73
C ASN A 45 -7.39 1.54 4.69
N GLU A 46 -7.51 2.74 4.08
CA GLU A 46 -8.82 3.39 3.90
C GLU A 46 -9.72 2.60 2.95
N ALA A 47 -9.17 2.06 1.85
CA ALA A 47 -9.93 1.21 0.94
C ALA A 47 -10.44 -0.09 1.63
N ILE A 48 -9.63 -0.71 2.50
CA ILE A 48 -10.03 -1.86 3.33
C ILE A 48 -11.15 -1.47 4.30
N LYS A 49 -11.07 -0.29 4.89
CA LYS A 49 -12.11 0.26 5.77
C LYS A 49 -13.41 0.49 5.00
N MET A 50 -13.36 1.09 3.82
CA MET A 50 -14.53 1.27 2.94
C MET A 50 -15.18 -0.07 2.60
N LEU A 51 -14.39 -1.10 2.26
CA LEU A 51 -14.87 -2.45 2.03
C LEU A 51 -15.58 -3.00 3.28
N SER A 52 -14.99 -2.84 4.46
CA SER A 52 -15.58 -3.34 5.71
C SER A 52 -16.90 -2.64 6.08
N GLN A 53 -17.10 -1.42 5.62
CA GLN A 53 -18.29 -0.61 5.81
C GLN A 53 -19.38 -0.88 4.76
N GLY A 54 -19.11 -1.74 3.78
CA GLY A 54 -20.04 -2.03 2.68
C GLY A 54 -20.29 -0.81 1.77
N VAL A 55 -19.29 0.06 1.60
CA VAL A 55 -19.42 1.21 0.69
C VAL A 55 -19.58 0.75 -0.76
N ALA A 56 -18.80 -0.26 -1.16
CA ALA A 56 -18.87 -0.91 -2.45
C ALA A 56 -18.11 -2.25 -2.42
N SER A 57 -18.25 -3.06 -3.47
CA SER A 57 -17.46 -4.26 -3.64
C SER A 57 -15.96 -3.96 -3.79
N ALA A 58 -15.09 -4.94 -3.53
CA ALA A 58 -13.66 -4.77 -3.70
C ALA A 58 -13.30 -4.36 -5.14
N SER A 59 -13.96 -4.96 -6.11
CA SER A 59 -13.79 -4.65 -7.53
C SER A 59 -14.20 -3.22 -7.87
N ASP A 60 -15.30 -2.73 -7.31
CA ASP A 60 -15.80 -1.38 -7.58
C ASP A 60 -14.90 -0.32 -6.94
N ILE A 61 -14.41 -0.54 -5.70
CA ILE A 61 -13.44 0.35 -5.04
C ILE A 61 -12.17 0.46 -5.89
N ASP A 62 -11.63 -0.67 -6.34
CA ASP A 62 -10.45 -0.70 -7.21
C ASP A 62 -10.71 -0.01 -8.55
N THR A 63 -11.88 -0.23 -9.14
CA THR A 63 -12.28 0.38 -10.42
C THR A 63 -12.44 1.89 -10.29
N ALA A 64 -13.04 2.37 -9.21
CA ALA A 64 -13.16 3.80 -8.93
C ALA A 64 -11.81 4.51 -8.90
N MET A 65 -10.80 3.91 -8.26
CA MET A 65 -9.46 4.48 -8.21
C MET A 65 -8.71 4.40 -9.54
N LYS A 66 -8.88 3.29 -10.28
CA LYS A 66 -8.28 3.16 -11.62
C LYS A 66 -8.85 4.17 -12.62
N LEU A 67 -10.15 4.36 -12.62
CA LEU A 67 -10.80 5.26 -13.58
C LEU A 67 -10.81 6.72 -13.11
N GLY A 68 -11.13 6.97 -11.85
CA GLY A 68 -11.24 8.33 -11.31
C GLY A 68 -9.91 9.04 -11.13
N TYR A 69 -8.89 8.32 -10.67
CA TYR A 69 -7.56 8.87 -10.38
C TYR A 69 -6.46 8.38 -11.32
N LYS A 70 -6.79 7.57 -12.32
CA LYS A 70 -5.82 6.99 -13.29
C LYS A 70 -4.74 6.12 -12.62
N HIS A 71 -5.07 5.48 -11.50
CA HIS A 71 -4.15 4.53 -10.88
C HIS A 71 -3.96 3.31 -11.79
N PRO A 72 -2.73 2.82 -11.98
CA PRO A 72 -2.47 1.64 -12.82
C PRO A 72 -3.08 0.37 -12.22
N MET A 73 -3.26 0.35 -10.89
CA MET A 73 -3.81 -0.75 -10.10
C MET A 73 -4.66 -0.18 -8.96
N GLY A 74 -5.77 -0.85 -8.64
CA GLY A 74 -6.60 -0.44 -7.51
C GLY A 74 -5.93 -0.68 -6.15
N PRO A 75 -6.33 0.04 -5.10
CA PRO A 75 -5.68 -0.01 -3.79
C PRO A 75 -5.81 -1.36 -3.09
N LEU A 76 -6.91 -2.08 -3.29
CA LEU A 76 -7.14 -3.39 -2.70
C LEU A 76 -6.33 -4.48 -3.42
N GLU A 77 -6.31 -4.45 -4.75
CA GLU A 77 -5.46 -5.31 -5.58
C GLU A 77 -3.97 -5.10 -5.25
N LEU A 78 -3.54 -3.84 -5.13
CA LEU A 78 -2.17 -3.50 -4.75
C LEU A 78 -1.85 -3.97 -3.31
N SER A 79 -2.85 -3.98 -2.42
CA SER A 79 -2.67 -4.49 -1.06
C SER A 79 -2.36 -5.98 -1.04
N ASP A 80 -3.08 -6.76 -1.84
CA ASP A 80 -2.83 -8.19 -2.00
C ASP A 80 -1.48 -8.49 -2.68
N LEU A 81 -1.08 -7.65 -3.65
CA LEU A 81 0.19 -7.80 -4.35
C LEU A 81 1.39 -7.56 -3.42
N VAL A 82 1.33 -6.52 -2.60
CA VAL A 82 2.38 -6.18 -1.61
C VAL A 82 2.41 -7.21 -0.48
N GLY A 83 1.26 -7.68 -0.06
CA GLY A 83 1.05 -8.56 1.09
C GLY A 83 0.41 -7.81 2.25
N LEU A 84 -0.68 -8.39 2.77
CA LEU A 84 -1.48 -7.77 3.82
C LEU A 84 -0.72 -7.69 5.15
N ASP A 85 0.10 -8.70 5.47
CA ASP A 85 1.00 -8.69 6.62
C ASP A 85 2.03 -7.56 6.55
N VAL A 86 2.65 -7.36 5.37
CA VAL A 86 3.61 -6.27 5.16
C VAL A 86 2.93 -4.91 5.33
N ARG A 87 1.72 -4.74 4.81
CA ARG A 87 0.95 -3.49 4.99
C ARG A 87 0.61 -3.24 6.45
N ARG A 88 0.14 -4.27 7.17
CA ARG A 88 -0.14 -4.19 8.60
C ARG A 88 1.09 -3.73 9.38
N ASP A 89 2.23 -4.35 9.12
CA ASP A 89 3.47 -4.06 9.85
C ASP A 89 3.98 -2.64 9.57
N ILE A 90 3.89 -2.16 8.33
CA ILE A 90 4.23 -0.77 7.98
C ILE A 90 3.27 0.21 8.68
N LEU A 91 1.97 -0.05 8.70
CA LEU A 91 0.99 0.80 9.37
C LEU A 91 1.26 0.88 10.88
N ASN A 92 1.53 -0.24 11.54
CA ASN A 92 1.91 -0.26 12.95
C ASN A 92 3.19 0.54 13.21
N SER A 93 4.22 0.35 12.38
CA SER A 93 5.46 1.12 12.47
C SER A 93 5.25 2.64 12.29
N LEU A 94 4.34 3.05 11.39
CA LEU A 94 3.98 4.45 11.22
C LEU A 94 3.25 5.01 12.43
N ALA A 95 2.28 4.25 12.98
CA ALA A 95 1.54 4.65 14.18
C ALA A 95 2.50 4.90 15.37
N GLU A 96 3.44 4.00 15.58
CA GLU A 96 4.46 4.12 16.63
C GLU A 96 5.41 5.30 16.37
N SER A 97 5.94 5.41 15.15
CA SER A 97 6.92 6.44 14.80
C SER A 97 6.38 7.86 14.89
N PHE A 98 5.09 8.06 14.56
CA PHE A 98 4.42 9.36 14.62
C PHE A 98 3.62 9.56 15.92
N ASN A 99 3.51 8.53 16.76
CA ASN A 99 2.63 8.50 17.93
C ASN A 99 1.20 8.93 17.54
N ASP A 100 0.68 8.33 16.47
CA ASP A 100 -0.60 8.70 15.86
C ASP A 100 -1.40 7.44 15.51
N GLU A 101 -2.46 7.18 16.27
CA GLU A 101 -3.34 6.02 16.13
C GLU A 101 -4.13 6.01 14.80
N SER A 102 -4.20 7.14 14.08
CA SER A 102 -4.85 7.18 12.76
C SER A 102 -4.18 6.31 11.71
N TYR A 103 -2.90 5.95 11.94
CA TYR A 103 -2.15 5.01 11.09
C TYR A 103 -2.44 3.55 11.39
N ARG A 104 -3.11 3.21 12.51
CA ARG A 104 -3.32 1.80 12.86
C ARG A 104 -4.06 1.04 11.75
N PRO A 105 -3.68 -0.22 11.53
CA PRO A 105 -4.37 -1.06 10.56
C PRO A 105 -5.85 -1.23 10.95
N HIS A 106 -6.72 -1.19 9.93
CA HIS A 106 -8.13 -1.46 10.15
C HIS A 106 -8.35 -2.92 10.60
N ARG A 107 -9.37 -3.14 11.45
CA ARG A 107 -9.70 -4.47 12.01
C ARG A 107 -9.85 -5.58 10.94
N LEU A 108 -10.42 -5.27 9.78
CA LEU A 108 -10.52 -6.24 8.69
C LEU A 108 -9.14 -6.68 8.19
N LEU A 109 -8.16 -5.77 8.09
CA LEU A 109 -6.78 -6.11 7.73
C LEU A 109 -6.15 -7.04 8.78
N GLU A 110 -6.31 -6.73 10.05
CA GLU A 110 -5.82 -7.59 11.16
C GLU A 110 -6.42 -8.99 11.10
N ASN A 111 -7.73 -9.09 10.88
CA ASN A 111 -8.43 -10.38 10.77
C ASN A 111 -7.89 -11.20 9.60
N LEU A 112 -7.76 -10.59 8.41
CA LEU A 112 -7.25 -11.28 7.22
C LEU A 112 -5.83 -11.81 7.44
N VAL A 113 -4.98 -11.03 8.09
CA VAL A 113 -3.60 -11.46 8.40
C VAL A 113 -3.62 -12.61 9.42
N SER A 114 -4.45 -12.53 10.46
CA SER A 114 -4.56 -13.58 11.49
C SER A 114 -5.07 -14.91 10.93
N GLU A 115 -5.90 -14.85 9.88
CA GLU A 115 -6.41 -16.02 9.15
C GLU A 115 -5.39 -16.59 8.14
N GLY A 116 -4.24 -15.97 7.95
CA GLY A 116 -3.26 -16.35 6.93
C GLY A 116 -3.65 -15.97 5.51
N SER A 117 -4.67 -15.11 5.34
CA SER A 117 -5.09 -14.52 4.06
C SER A 117 -4.17 -13.35 3.73
N LEU A 118 -2.95 -13.63 3.23
CA LEU A 118 -1.88 -12.64 3.11
C LEU A 118 -1.79 -11.98 1.71
N GLY A 119 -2.74 -12.25 0.83
CA GLY A 119 -2.76 -11.73 -0.53
C GLY A 119 -2.26 -12.75 -1.56
N ARG A 120 -1.69 -12.23 -2.66
CA ARG A 120 -1.28 -13.06 -3.80
C ARG A 120 -0.30 -14.18 -3.43
N LYS A 121 0.60 -13.96 -2.48
CA LYS A 121 1.60 -14.95 -2.05
C LYS A 121 1.01 -16.19 -1.37
N THR A 122 -0.21 -16.10 -0.86
CA THR A 122 -0.96 -17.23 -0.29
C THR A 122 -2.18 -17.61 -1.13
N ASN A 123 -2.29 -17.10 -2.35
CA ASN A 123 -3.42 -17.21 -3.26
C ASN A 123 -4.76 -16.74 -2.66
N LYS A 124 -4.74 -16.14 -1.51
CA LYS A 124 -5.92 -15.62 -0.81
C LYS A 124 -5.56 -14.36 0.00
N GLY A 125 -6.29 -13.29 -0.23
CA GLY A 125 -6.21 -12.02 0.48
C GLY A 125 -7.57 -11.36 0.51
N ILE A 126 -7.67 -10.13 0.04
CA ILE A 126 -8.93 -9.46 -0.28
C ILE A 126 -9.60 -10.13 -1.48
N TYR A 127 -8.79 -10.63 -2.41
CA TYR A 127 -9.21 -11.45 -3.53
C TYR A 127 -8.75 -12.91 -3.38
N ILE A 128 -9.37 -13.78 -4.16
CA ILE A 128 -8.84 -15.13 -4.45
C ILE A 128 -8.00 -15.02 -5.71
N TRP A 129 -6.77 -15.53 -5.67
CA TRP A 129 -5.82 -15.49 -6.79
C TRP A 129 -5.64 -16.88 -7.39
N GLY A 130 -5.89 -17.00 -8.67
CA GLY A 130 -5.73 -18.25 -9.43
C GLY A 130 -5.02 -18.01 -10.76
N GLU A 131 -4.86 -19.07 -11.55
CA GLU A 131 -4.21 -19.02 -12.87
C GLU A 131 -4.87 -18.03 -13.83
N ASN A 132 -6.19 -17.86 -13.74
CA ASN A 132 -6.98 -16.95 -14.59
C ASN A 132 -7.10 -15.52 -14.03
N GLY A 133 -6.31 -15.16 -13.03
CA GLY A 133 -6.33 -13.85 -12.39
C GLY A 133 -6.97 -13.83 -11.02
N LYS A 134 -7.58 -12.71 -10.65
CA LYS A 134 -8.21 -12.51 -9.34
C LYS A 134 -9.74 -12.64 -9.43
N MET A 135 -10.34 -13.14 -8.36
CA MET A 135 -11.79 -13.23 -8.15
C MET A 135 -12.17 -12.59 -6.81
N GLU A 136 -13.34 -12.00 -6.73
CA GLU A 136 -13.88 -11.49 -5.46
C GLU A 136 -14.21 -12.62 -4.49
N ARG A 137 -14.00 -12.36 -3.23
CA ARG A 137 -14.43 -13.27 -2.15
C ARG A 137 -15.89 -13.04 -1.83
N ASN A 138 -16.61 -14.14 -1.57
CA ASN A 138 -18.03 -14.09 -1.17
C ASN A 138 -18.22 -13.92 0.34
N ASP A 139 -17.16 -14.12 1.12
CA ASP A 139 -17.15 -14.06 2.58
C ASP A 139 -16.68 -12.69 3.13
N LEU A 140 -16.41 -11.74 2.26
CA LEU A 140 -16.15 -10.34 2.63
C LEU A 140 -17.39 -9.47 2.36
N PRO A 141 -17.52 -8.31 3.04
CA PRO A 141 -18.57 -7.33 2.77
C PRO A 141 -18.60 -6.92 1.28
N LYS A 142 -19.82 -6.61 0.81
CA LYS A 142 -20.07 -6.14 -0.56
C LYS A 142 -20.76 -4.79 -0.52
#